data_f439a496c23d10f7d3e940134d0147ea
#
_entry.id   f439a496c23d10f7d3e940134d0147ea
#
_cell.length_a   1.000
_cell.length_b   1.000
_cell.length_c   1.000
_cell.angle_alpha   90.00
_cell.angle_beta   90.00
_cell.angle_gamma   90.00
#
_symmetry.space_group_name_H-M   'P 1'
#
loop_
_entity.id
_entity.type
_entity.pdbx_description
1 polymer ?
#
loop_
_entity_poly.entity_id
_entity_poly.type
_entity_poly.pdbx_seq_one_letter_code
_entity_poly.pdbx_strand_id
1 'polypeptide(L)' 'MINPQWLKTFTVLVELRHFTKTADRLGLTQAAVSQHLRHLEADFGALFVRKGRQLDITPAGQALLDYALEMEQASN' A
#
# COMPACT_ATOMS: atom_id res chain seq x y z
N MET A 1 -11.99 -6.04 9.53
CA MET A 1 -11.95 -6.10 8.05
C MET A 1 -11.14 -4.95 7.50
N ILE A 2 -10.28 -5.23 6.52
CA ILE A 2 -9.43 -4.20 5.92
C ILE A 2 -10.26 -3.34 4.96
N ASN A 3 -10.12 -2.02 5.05
CA ASN A 3 -10.79 -1.11 4.12
C ASN A 3 -10.25 -1.36 2.71
N PRO A 4 -11.12 -1.69 1.74
CA PRO A 4 -10.67 -2.02 0.38
C PRO A 4 -9.92 -0.86 -0.30
N GLN A 5 -10.29 0.38 0.00
CA GLN A 5 -9.64 1.53 -0.59
C GLN A 5 -8.20 1.69 -0.09
N TRP A 6 -7.98 1.44 1.22
CA TRP A 6 -6.63 1.48 1.77
C TRP A 6 -5.77 0.38 1.17
N LEU A 7 -6.36 -0.81 1.00
CA LEU A 7 -5.66 -1.94 0.41
C LEU A 7 -5.29 -1.65 -1.05
N LYS A 8 -6.20 -1.02 -1.80
CA LYS A 8 -5.91 -0.61 -3.19
C LYS A 8 -4.77 0.40 -3.24
N THR A 9 -4.79 1.39 -2.35
CA THR A 9 -3.70 2.36 -2.25
C THR A 9 -2.37 1.66 -2.00
N PHE A 10 -2.36 0.69 -1.10
CA PHE A 10 -1.17 -0.08 -0.76
C PHE A 10 -0.64 -0.84 -1.99
N THR A 11 -1.51 -1.56 -2.72
CA THR A 11 -1.06 -2.34 -3.88
C THR A 11 -0.50 -1.47 -4.98
N VAL A 12 -1.09 -0.30 -5.22
CA VAL A 12 -0.57 0.63 -6.22
C VAL A 12 0.77 1.21 -5.75
N LEU A 13 0.90 1.50 -4.45
CA LEU A 13 2.18 1.97 -3.90
C LEU A 13 3.28 0.92 -4.03
N VAL A 14 2.95 -0.36 -3.84
CA VAL A 14 3.91 -1.45 -4.08
C VAL A 14 4.39 -1.44 -5.53
N GLU A 15 3.47 -1.25 -6.46
CA GLU A 15 3.79 -1.23 -7.89
C GLU A 15 4.68 -0.05 -8.25
N LEU A 16 4.30 1.15 -7.82
CA LEU A 16 4.95 2.39 -8.27
C LEU A 16 6.11 2.84 -7.37
N ARG A 17 6.09 2.46 -6.09
CA ARG A 17 7.12 2.82 -5.10
C ARG A 17 7.34 4.33 -5.01
N HIS A 18 6.28 5.10 -5.24
CA HIS A 18 6.35 6.56 -5.32
C HIS A 18 5.02 7.15 -4.87
N PHE A 19 5.04 7.94 -3.80
CA PHE A 19 3.80 8.46 -3.20
C PHE A 19 3.03 9.37 -4.14
N THR A 20 3.72 10.32 -4.79
CA THR A 20 3.06 11.25 -5.69
C THR A 20 2.45 10.54 -6.90
N LYS A 21 3.18 9.61 -7.50
CA LYS A 21 2.67 8.85 -8.65
C LYS A 21 1.48 7.97 -8.26
N THR A 22 1.51 7.41 -7.06
CA THR A 22 0.40 6.63 -6.53
C THR A 22 -0.84 7.51 -6.37
N ALA A 23 -0.67 8.69 -5.78
CA ALA A 23 -1.76 9.64 -5.62
C ALA A 23 -2.36 10.03 -6.98
N ASP A 24 -1.50 10.34 -7.96
CA ASP A 24 -1.95 10.70 -9.30
C ASP A 24 -2.73 9.54 -9.96
N ARG A 25 -2.22 8.31 -9.84
CA ARG A 25 -2.86 7.14 -10.40
C ARG A 25 -4.26 6.93 -9.83
N LEU A 26 -4.44 7.19 -8.54
CA LEU A 26 -5.69 6.91 -7.84
C LEU A 26 -6.63 8.13 -7.74
N GLY A 27 -6.19 9.29 -8.23
CA GLY A 27 -6.99 10.52 -8.11
C GLY A 27 -7.08 11.00 -6.67
N LEU A 28 -6.03 10.76 -5.88
CA LEU A 28 -5.97 11.15 -4.48
C LEU A 28 -4.89 12.20 -4.25
N THR A 29 -4.93 12.84 -3.08
CA THR A 29 -3.81 13.66 -2.64
C THR A 29 -2.71 12.76 -2.09
N GLN A 30 -1.47 13.28 -2.07
CA GLN A 30 -0.36 12.55 -1.45
C GLN A 30 -0.63 12.33 0.05
N ALA A 31 -1.25 13.33 0.72
CA ALA A 31 -1.61 13.21 2.12
C ALA A 31 -2.58 12.05 2.37
N ALA A 32 -3.56 11.85 1.45
CA ALA A 32 -4.51 10.76 1.56
C ALA A 32 -3.81 9.40 1.40
N VAL A 33 -2.89 9.29 0.45
CA VAL A 33 -2.09 8.06 0.27
C VAL A 33 -1.33 7.74 1.56
N SER A 34 -0.65 8.75 2.12
CA SER A 34 0.11 8.58 3.37
C SER A 34 -0.79 8.16 4.52
N GLN A 35 -2.00 8.72 4.60
CA GLN A 35 -2.95 8.40 5.66
C GLN A 35 -3.48 6.98 5.53
N HIS A 36 -3.80 6.54 4.31
CA HIS A 36 -4.22 5.16 4.07
C HIS A 36 -3.13 4.17 4.52
N LEU A 37 -1.88 4.49 4.19
CA LEU A 37 -0.75 3.65 4.60
C LEU A 37 -0.63 3.60 6.12
N ARG A 38 -0.75 4.75 6.80
CA ARG A 38 -0.68 4.81 8.27
C ARG A 38 -1.75 3.96 8.93
N HIS A 39 -2.98 3.97 8.39
CA HIS A 39 -4.05 3.13 8.92
C HIS A 39 -3.69 1.65 8.84
N LEU A 40 -3.15 1.22 7.70
CA LEU A 40 -2.72 -0.18 7.54
C LEU A 40 -1.55 -0.52 8.45
N GLU A 41 -0.59 0.39 8.57
CA GLU A 41 0.59 0.15 9.41
C GLU A 41 0.26 0.12 10.90
N ALA A 42 -0.82 0.79 11.31
CA ALA A 42 -1.29 0.70 12.68
C ALA A 42 -1.73 -0.72 13.05
N ASP A 43 -2.26 -1.46 12.07
CA ASP A 43 -2.74 -2.83 12.28
C ASP A 43 -1.64 -3.88 12.04
N PHE A 44 -0.77 -3.65 11.07
CA PHE A 44 0.15 -4.67 10.57
C PHE A 44 1.63 -4.38 10.83
N GLY A 45 1.94 -3.21 11.38
CA GLY A 45 3.32 -2.76 11.52
C GLY A 45 3.81 -2.14 10.22
N ALA A 46 5.10 -1.81 10.19
CA ALA A 46 5.69 -1.16 9.01
C ALA A 46 5.56 -2.04 7.78
N LEU A 47 5.01 -1.49 6.70
CA LEU A 47 4.82 -2.20 5.43
C LEU A 47 5.92 -1.86 4.44
N PHE A 48 6.57 -0.72 4.62
CA PHE A 48 7.70 -0.27 3.81
C PHE A 48 8.80 0.27 4.72
N VAL A 49 10.04 0.20 4.23
CA VAL A 49 11.18 0.91 4.83
C VAL A 49 11.86 1.72 3.73
N ARG A 50 12.30 2.92 4.09
CA ARG A 50 13.00 3.78 3.14
C ARG A 50 14.49 3.56 3.29
N LYS A 51 15.15 3.25 2.16
CA LYS A 51 16.59 3.10 2.08
C LYS A 51 17.10 4.09 1.03
N GLY A 52 17.60 5.24 1.49
CA GLY A 52 17.96 6.32 0.61
C GLY A 52 16.72 6.80 -0.14
N ARG A 53 16.73 6.69 -1.46
CA ARG A 53 15.58 7.05 -2.30
C ARG A 53 14.66 5.88 -2.60
N GLN A 54 15.05 4.67 -2.18
CA GLN A 54 14.26 3.48 -2.41
C GLN A 54 13.23 3.28 -1.32
N LEU A 55 12.08 2.76 -1.73
CA LEU A 55 11.02 2.35 -0.83
C LEU A 55 10.89 0.84 -0.95
N ASP A 56 11.40 0.12 0.06
CA ASP A 56 11.41 -1.34 0.05
C ASP A 56 10.26 -1.89 0.86
N ILE A 57 9.69 -3.01 0.41
CA ILE A 57 8.61 -3.68 1.13
C ILE A 57 9.20 -4.53 2.27
N THR A 58 8.51 -4.53 3.41
CA THR A 58 8.89 -5.35 4.57
C THR A 58 8.28 -6.75 4.45
N PRO A 59 8.69 -7.72 5.30
CA PRO A 59 7.99 -9.00 5.34
C PRO A 59 6.50 -8.88 5.63
N ALA A 60 6.10 -7.96 6.52
CA ALA A 60 4.69 -7.68 6.78
C ALA A 60 3.99 -7.13 5.55
N GLY A 61 4.67 -6.24 4.81
CA GLY A 61 4.15 -5.71 3.56
C GLY A 61 3.99 -6.80 2.51
N GLN A 62 4.95 -7.72 2.41
CA GLN A 62 4.86 -8.82 1.46
C GLN A 62 3.67 -9.73 1.78
N ALA A 63 3.47 -10.03 3.07
CA ALA A 63 2.33 -10.85 3.49
C ALA A 63 1.00 -10.17 3.15
N LEU A 64 0.90 -8.86 3.38
CA LEU A 64 -0.31 -8.12 3.04
C LEU A 64 -0.52 -8.08 1.52
N LEU A 65 0.55 -7.93 0.75
CA LEU A 65 0.46 -7.95 -0.71
C LEU A 65 -0.07 -9.30 -1.21
N ASP A 66 0.44 -10.40 -0.67
CA ASP A 66 -0.02 -11.74 -1.04
C ASP A 66 -1.51 -11.89 -0.77
N TYR A 67 -1.96 -11.42 0.40
CA TYR A 67 -3.38 -11.41 0.75
C TYR A 67 -4.21 -10.58 -0.24
N ALA A 68 -3.72 -9.38 -0.58
CA ALA A 68 -4.41 -8.48 -1.50
C ALA A 68 -4.57 -9.11 -2.88
N LEU A 69 -3.53 -9.77 -3.36
CA LEU A 69 -3.56 -10.43 -4.67
C LEU A 69 -4.54 -11.61 -4.68
N GLU A 70 -4.60 -12.38 -3.58
CA GLU A 70 -5.59 -13.46 -3.44
C GLU A 70 -7.00 -12.91 -3.46
N MET A 71 -7.26 -11.81 -2.75
CA MET A 71 -8.59 -11.19 -2.73
C MET A 71 -8.98 -10.69 -4.11
N GLU A 72 -8.05 -10.13 -4.85
CA GLU A 72 -8.29 -9.66 -6.20
C GLU A 72 -8.64 -10.81 -7.14
N GLN A 73 -7.92 -11.92 -7.05
CA GLN A 73 -8.19 -13.11 -7.85
C GLN A 73 -9.56 -13.71 -7.50
N ALA A 74 -9.92 -13.73 -6.24
CA ALA A 74 -11.20 -14.26 -5.78
C ALA A 74 -12.38 -13.42 -6.29
N SER A 75 -12.16 -12.12 -6.57
CA SER A 75 -13.20 -11.21 -7.06
C SER A 75 -13.47 -11.36 -8.55
N ASN A 76 -12.55 -11.98 -9.25
CA ASN A 76 -12.66 -12.20 -10.69
C ASN A 76 -13.25 -13.59 -10.95
#